data_e1368cb6cc6c66c23c9d48195197c2a2
#
_entry.id   e1368cb6cc6c66c23c9d48195197c2a2
#
_cell.length_a   1.000
_cell.length_b   1.000
_cell.length_c   1.000
_cell.angle_alpha   90.00
_cell.angle_beta   90.00
_cell.angle_gamma   90.00
#
_symmetry.space_group_name_H-M   'P 1'
#
loop_
_entity.id
_entity.type
_entity.pdbx_description
1 polymer ?
#
loop_
_entity_poly.entity_id
_entity_poly.type
_entity_poly.pdbx_seq_one_letter_code
_entity_poly.pdbx_strand_id
1 'polypeptide(L)'
;MEITWKYATPISDELISEVESKYDIQLPEDLKSILKEGNNGVPSKRFFDTNVAEGHEWKTLLSYDKSDIENVYSAISILKDVDVNLFPFGNDPAGNMICLKGGKVVFWNHETDALEFVADSISEFLAKLY
;
A
#
# COMPACT_ATOMS: atom_id res chain seq x y z
N MET A 1 -2.35 1.01 19.43
CA MET A 1 -2.15 -0.33 18.89
C MET A 1 -1.03 -0.27 17.89
N GLU A 2 -0.01 -1.09 18.09
CA GLU A 2 1.18 -1.02 17.24
C GLU A 2 1.24 -2.17 16.27
N ILE A 3 1.67 -1.83 15.04
CA ILE A 3 2.00 -2.81 14.03
C ILE A 3 3.51 -2.92 13.98
N THR A 4 4.01 -4.15 14.06
CA THR A 4 5.42 -4.44 13.89
C THR A 4 5.63 -5.05 12.49
N TRP A 5 6.86 -5.04 12.02
CA TRP A 5 7.18 -5.42 10.64
C TRP A 5 8.28 -6.48 10.62
N LYS A 6 8.06 -7.55 9.83
CA LYS A 6 9.09 -8.55 9.55
C LYS A 6 9.68 -8.27 8.17
N TYR A 7 10.97 -8.52 8.03
CA TYR A 7 11.68 -8.42 6.75
C TYR A 7 11.74 -7.00 6.16
N ALA A 8 11.48 -5.99 6.97
CA ALA A 8 11.57 -4.60 6.52
C ALA A 8 13.02 -4.26 6.14
N THR A 9 13.17 -3.48 5.07
CA THR A 9 14.47 -2.98 4.63
C THR A 9 14.56 -1.48 4.85
N PRO A 10 15.76 -0.94 5.10
CA PRO A 10 15.92 0.48 5.34
C PRO A 10 15.45 1.32 4.16
N ILE A 11 14.89 2.47 4.46
CA ILE A 11 14.47 3.44 3.47
C ILE A 11 14.96 4.83 3.90
N SER A 12 15.37 5.64 2.92
CA SER A 12 15.77 7.02 3.15
C SER A 12 14.64 7.99 2.76
N ASP A 13 14.69 9.20 3.30
CA ASP A 13 13.78 10.27 2.87
C ASP A 13 13.95 10.58 1.38
N GLU A 14 15.15 10.36 0.84
CA GLU A 14 15.44 10.56 -0.59
C GLU A 14 14.65 9.62 -1.47
N LEU A 15 14.52 8.35 -1.09
CA LEU A 15 13.71 7.38 -1.85
C LEU A 15 12.24 7.75 -1.85
N ILE A 16 11.73 8.23 -0.74
CA ILE A 16 10.34 8.72 -0.65
C ILE A 16 10.16 9.93 -1.57
N SER A 17 11.08 10.89 -1.51
CA SER A 17 11.04 12.09 -2.34
C SER A 17 11.15 11.77 -3.83
N GLU A 18 11.92 10.76 -4.21
CA GLU A 18 12.02 10.31 -5.61
C GLU A 18 10.67 9.83 -6.14
N VAL A 19 9.93 9.07 -5.34
CA VAL A 19 8.60 8.60 -5.75
C VAL A 19 7.64 9.77 -5.87
N GLU A 20 7.63 10.67 -4.90
CA GLU A 20 6.77 11.85 -4.95
C GLU A 20 7.06 12.72 -6.18
N SER A 21 8.33 12.89 -6.50
CA SER A 21 8.74 13.69 -7.65
C SER A 21 8.42 13.00 -8.97
N LYS A 22 8.70 11.71 -9.08
CA LYS A 22 8.49 10.94 -10.30
C LYS A 22 7.03 10.88 -10.72
N TYR A 23 6.13 10.75 -9.75
CA TYR A 23 4.70 10.57 -10.02
C TYR A 23 3.87 11.83 -9.74
N ASP A 24 4.53 12.93 -9.40
CA ASP A 24 3.90 14.22 -9.10
C ASP A 24 2.78 14.08 -8.06
N ILE A 25 3.12 13.48 -6.93
CA ILE A 25 2.20 13.25 -5.83
C ILE A 25 2.83 13.68 -4.50
N GLN A 26 1.99 13.91 -3.51
CA GLN A 26 2.42 14.12 -2.14
C GLN A 26 1.83 13.02 -1.28
N LEU A 27 2.69 12.19 -0.68
CA LEU A 27 2.26 11.09 0.16
C LEU A 27 1.75 11.60 1.51
N PRO A 28 0.68 10.99 2.06
CA PRO A 28 0.23 11.33 3.40
C PRO A 28 1.30 11.04 4.45
N GLU A 29 1.30 11.83 5.52
CA GLU A 29 2.29 11.67 6.60
C GLU A 29 2.18 10.31 7.29
N ASP A 30 0.97 9.77 7.44
CA ASP A 30 0.77 8.44 8.03
C ASP A 30 1.39 7.34 7.17
N LEU A 31 1.33 7.43 5.84
CA LEU A 31 2.01 6.49 4.96
C LEU A 31 3.52 6.63 5.07
N LYS A 32 4.04 7.86 5.09
CA LYS A 32 5.48 8.08 5.25
C LYS A 32 6.00 7.50 6.57
N SER A 33 5.23 7.61 7.63
CA SER A 33 5.60 7.05 8.94
C SER A 33 5.77 5.55 8.89
N ILE A 34 4.84 4.82 8.30
CA ILE A 34 4.95 3.36 8.21
C ILE A 34 6.04 2.92 7.22
N LEU A 35 6.29 3.70 6.18
CA LEU A 35 7.38 3.41 5.25
C LEU A 35 8.74 3.43 5.94
N LYS A 36 8.96 4.36 6.85
CA LYS A 36 10.22 4.46 7.59
C LYS A 36 10.47 3.27 8.49
N GLU A 37 9.42 2.62 8.98
CA GLU A 37 9.51 1.47 9.87
C GLU A 37 9.40 0.14 9.12
N GLY A 38 8.60 0.08 8.08
CA GLY A 38 8.14 -1.17 7.50
C GLY A 38 8.34 -1.35 6.00
N ASN A 39 9.11 -0.49 5.33
CA ASN A 39 9.31 -0.62 3.89
C ASN A 39 9.70 -2.05 3.50
N ASN A 40 9.01 -2.62 2.53
CA ASN A 40 9.20 -4.00 2.07
C ASN A 40 8.82 -5.05 3.12
N GLY A 41 8.16 -4.66 4.21
CA GLY A 41 7.89 -5.51 5.34
C GLY A 41 6.54 -6.18 5.32
N VAL A 42 6.41 -7.23 6.15
CA VAL A 42 5.17 -7.95 6.40
C VAL A 42 4.59 -7.45 7.72
N PRO A 43 3.36 -6.92 7.73
CA PRO A 43 2.78 -6.39 8.97
C PRO A 43 2.35 -7.49 9.93
N SER A 44 2.45 -7.21 11.23
CA SER A 44 2.07 -8.16 12.29
C SER A 44 0.56 -8.39 12.37
N LYS A 45 -0.23 -7.39 12.01
CA LYS A 45 -1.68 -7.50 11.82
C LYS A 45 -1.95 -7.23 10.36
N ARG A 46 -2.50 -8.19 9.66
CA ARG A 46 -2.54 -8.14 8.20
C ARG A 46 -3.89 -8.47 7.58
N PHE A 47 -4.91 -8.74 8.40
CA PHE A 47 -6.24 -9.00 7.86
C PHE A 47 -7.10 -7.75 7.94
N PHE A 48 -7.91 -7.53 6.93
CA PHE A 48 -8.80 -6.38 6.87
C PHE A 48 -10.07 -6.73 6.09
N ASP A 49 -11.10 -5.96 6.33
CA ASP A 49 -12.38 -6.09 5.65
C ASP A 49 -12.60 -4.92 4.71
N THR A 50 -13.39 -5.16 3.68
CA THR A 50 -13.87 -4.11 2.78
C THR A 50 -15.38 -3.96 2.96
N ASN A 51 -15.98 -3.04 2.20
CA ASN A 51 -17.44 -2.87 2.21
C ASN A 51 -18.20 -4.05 1.59
N VAL A 52 -17.52 -4.99 0.94
CA VAL A 52 -18.17 -6.12 0.27
C VAL A 52 -17.63 -7.49 0.70
N ALA A 53 -16.49 -7.55 1.40
CA ALA A 53 -15.87 -8.82 1.75
C ALA A 53 -15.09 -8.71 3.06
N GLU A 54 -14.92 -9.84 3.74
CA GLU A 54 -14.14 -9.95 4.97
C GLU A 54 -12.89 -10.78 4.74
N GLY A 55 -11.85 -10.52 5.54
CA GLY A 55 -10.70 -11.40 5.62
C GLY A 55 -9.71 -11.31 4.47
N HIS A 56 -9.60 -10.15 3.81
CA HIS A 56 -8.49 -9.91 2.89
C HIS A 56 -7.17 -9.85 3.66
N GLU A 57 -6.09 -10.21 3.00
CA GLU A 57 -4.77 -10.25 3.61
C GLU A 57 -3.84 -9.21 3.01
N TRP A 58 -3.19 -8.41 3.86
CA TRP A 58 -2.13 -7.50 3.46
C TRP A 58 -0.79 -8.25 3.54
N LYS A 59 -0.22 -8.59 2.40
CA LYS A 59 1.02 -9.37 2.34
C LYS A 59 2.25 -8.52 2.64
N THR A 60 2.42 -7.40 1.94
CA THR A 60 3.65 -6.60 1.99
C THR A 60 3.34 -5.12 1.84
N LEU A 61 4.03 -4.28 2.60
CA LEU A 61 4.14 -2.85 2.32
C LEU A 61 5.14 -2.70 1.17
N LEU A 62 4.67 -2.23 0.02
CA LEU A 62 5.47 -2.21 -1.21
C LEU A 62 6.75 -1.40 -1.03
N SER A 63 7.85 -1.95 -1.52
CA SER A 63 9.18 -1.37 -1.37
C SER A 63 9.37 -0.16 -2.29
N TYR A 64 10.08 0.83 -1.79
CA TYR A 64 10.51 1.99 -2.57
C TYR A 64 11.92 1.80 -3.17
N ASP A 65 12.50 0.61 -3.01
CA ASP A 65 13.74 0.20 -3.66
C ASP A 65 13.39 -0.68 -4.88
N LYS A 66 13.82 -0.23 -6.06
CA LYS A 66 13.54 -0.94 -7.31
C LYS A 66 14.13 -2.35 -7.38
N SER A 67 15.14 -2.62 -6.58
CA SER A 67 15.79 -3.93 -6.56
C SER A 67 14.97 -4.99 -5.81
N ASP A 68 14.01 -4.59 -5.01
CA ASP A 68 13.12 -5.51 -4.33
C ASP A 68 12.04 -6.02 -5.28
N ILE A 69 11.61 -7.27 -5.09
CA ILE A 69 10.66 -7.92 -6.00
C ILE A 69 9.30 -7.23 -5.96
N GLU A 70 8.80 -6.93 -4.76
CA GLU A 70 7.49 -6.30 -4.59
C GLU A 70 7.68 -4.80 -4.36
N ASN A 71 7.89 -4.06 -5.44
CA ASN A 71 8.19 -2.64 -5.37
C ASN A 71 7.05 -1.77 -5.93
N VAL A 72 7.00 -0.53 -5.46
CA VAL A 72 5.95 0.41 -5.81
C VAL A 72 5.95 0.79 -7.29
N TYR A 73 7.11 0.81 -7.92
CA TYR A 73 7.24 1.21 -9.33
C TYR A 73 6.55 0.22 -10.26
N SER A 74 6.76 -1.08 -10.02
CA SER A 74 6.09 -2.14 -10.79
C SER A 74 4.58 -2.10 -10.57
N ALA A 75 4.14 -1.88 -9.35
CA ALA A 75 2.72 -1.80 -9.01
C ALA A 75 2.05 -0.61 -9.72
N ILE A 76 2.67 0.55 -9.69
CA ILE A 76 2.16 1.74 -10.39
C ILE A 76 2.06 1.48 -11.89
N SER A 77 3.07 0.80 -12.46
CA SER A 77 3.08 0.47 -13.89
C SER A 77 1.90 -0.42 -14.27
N ILE A 78 1.51 -1.36 -13.41
CA ILE A 78 0.33 -2.20 -13.63
C ILE A 78 -0.95 -1.38 -13.59
N LEU A 79 -1.08 -0.47 -12.62
CA LEU A 79 -2.31 0.28 -12.37
C LEU A 79 -2.52 1.46 -13.30
N LYS A 80 -1.50 1.96 -13.98
CA LYS A 80 -1.62 3.16 -14.83
C LYS A 80 -2.66 3.00 -15.94
N ASP A 81 -2.89 1.79 -16.43
CA ASP A 81 -3.87 1.50 -17.47
C ASP A 81 -5.25 1.18 -16.89
N VAL A 82 -5.37 1.07 -15.58
CA VAL A 82 -6.63 0.83 -14.87
C VAL A 82 -7.24 2.15 -14.40
N ASP A 83 -6.49 2.87 -13.58
CA ASP A 83 -6.92 4.16 -13.03
C ASP A 83 -5.68 4.92 -12.57
N VAL A 84 -5.38 6.05 -13.21
CA VAL A 84 -4.21 6.88 -12.89
C VAL A 84 -4.28 7.50 -11.50
N ASN A 85 -5.46 7.53 -10.89
CA ASN A 85 -5.65 8.08 -9.54
C ASN A 85 -5.39 7.07 -8.43
N LEU A 86 -5.10 5.81 -8.76
CA LEU A 86 -4.75 4.80 -7.78
C LEU A 86 -3.25 4.84 -7.48
N PHE A 87 -2.91 4.95 -6.21
CA PHE A 87 -1.53 4.86 -5.76
C PHE A 87 -1.37 3.63 -4.86
N PRO A 88 -0.71 2.55 -5.33
CA PRO A 88 -0.59 1.33 -4.56
C PRO A 88 0.41 1.48 -3.42
N PHE A 89 0.10 0.92 -2.25
CA PHE A 89 1.04 0.85 -1.14
C PHE A 89 1.17 -0.55 -0.57
N GLY A 90 0.27 -1.45 -0.93
CA GLY A 90 0.29 -2.83 -0.44
C GLY A 90 -0.20 -3.80 -1.48
N ASN A 91 0.03 -5.08 -1.23
CA ASN A 91 -0.47 -6.16 -2.06
C ASN A 91 -1.03 -7.28 -1.18
N ASP A 92 -1.73 -8.21 -1.82
CA ASP A 92 -2.15 -9.46 -1.18
C ASP A 92 -1.47 -10.66 -1.85
N PRO A 93 -1.64 -11.88 -1.31
CA PRO A 93 -1.01 -13.06 -1.91
C PRO A 93 -1.53 -13.43 -3.31
N ALA A 94 -2.69 -12.91 -3.70
CA ALA A 94 -3.33 -13.25 -4.96
C ALA A 94 -3.06 -12.25 -6.09
N GLY A 95 -2.24 -11.23 -5.86
CA GLY A 95 -1.92 -10.22 -6.87
C GLY A 95 -2.83 -9.00 -6.87
N ASN A 96 -3.72 -8.89 -5.91
CA ASN A 96 -4.54 -7.69 -5.73
C ASN A 96 -3.75 -6.62 -5.00
N MET A 97 -4.19 -5.37 -5.06
CA MET A 97 -3.44 -4.26 -4.47
C MET A 97 -4.29 -3.43 -3.52
N ILE A 98 -3.63 -2.92 -2.49
CA ILE A 98 -4.19 -1.98 -1.54
C ILE A 98 -3.67 -0.61 -1.93
N CYS A 99 -4.58 0.33 -2.21
CA CYS A 99 -4.23 1.60 -2.84
C CYS A 99 -4.81 2.78 -2.09
N LEU A 100 -4.19 3.93 -2.31
CA LEU A 100 -4.77 5.23 -1.99
C LEU A 100 -5.50 5.76 -3.22
N LYS A 101 -6.68 6.30 -3.00
CA LYS A 101 -7.44 7.05 -4.01
C LYS A 101 -8.08 8.25 -3.34
N GLY A 102 -7.58 9.45 -3.65
CA GLY A 102 -8.04 10.67 -3.01
C GLY A 102 -7.90 10.68 -1.49
N GLY A 103 -6.83 10.08 -0.97
CA GLY A 103 -6.58 9.94 0.46
C GLY A 103 -7.28 8.78 1.14
N LYS A 104 -8.24 8.15 0.48
CA LYS A 104 -8.95 6.97 1.00
C LYS A 104 -8.22 5.69 0.63
N VAL A 105 -8.42 4.64 1.45
CA VAL A 105 -7.86 3.32 1.18
C VAL A 105 -8.90 2.47 0.45
N VAL A 106 -8.50 1.90 -0.67
CA VAL A 106 -9.34 1.02 -1.49
C VAL A 106 -8.57 -0.25 -1.84
N PHE A 107 -9.30 -1.33 -2.05
CA PHE A 107 -8.75 -2.61 -2.49
C PHE A 107 -9.10 -2.81 -3.97
N TRP A 108 -8.08 -3.06 -4.79
CA TRP A 108 -8.24 -3.30 -6.22
C TRP A 108 -8.15 -4.79 -6.51
N ASN A 109 -9.18 -5.33 -7.15
CA ASN A 109 -9.22 -6.72 -7.59
C ASN A 109 -8.70 -6.82 -9.01
N HIS A 110 -7.59 -7.53 -9.22
CA HIS A 110 -6.92 -7.60 -10.52
C HIS A 110 -7.70 -8.41 -11.56
N GLU A 111 -8.62 -9.29 -11.15
CA GLU A 111 -9.40 -10.10 -12.08
C GLU A 111 -10.57 -9.34 -12.69
N THR A 112 -11.15 -8.40 -11.95
CA THR A 112 -12.36 -7.68 -12.34
C THR A 112 -12.17 -6.18 -12.50
N ASP A 113 -11.03 -5.64 -12.07
CA ASP A 113 -10.76 -4.21 -11.92
C ASP A 113 -11.70 -3.49 -10.94
N ALA A 114 -12.47 -4.24 -10.15
CA ALA A 114 -13.35 -3.66 -9.15
C ALA A 114 -12.57 -3.05 -8.01
N LEU A 115 -13.10 -1.94 -7.48
CA LEU A 115 -12.58 -1.26 -6.30
C LEU A 115 -13.53 -1.49 -5.15
N GLU A 116 -12.98 -1.85 -3.98
CA GLU A 116 -13.72 -2.03 -2.75
C GLU A 116 -13.24 -1.02 -1.72
N PHE A 117 -14.16 -0.32 -1.07
CA PHE A 117 -13.79 0.66 -0.05
C PHE A 117 -13.28 -0.05 1.21
N VAL A 118 -12.20 0.46 1.77
CA VAL A 118 -11.59 -0.09 2.99
C VAL A 118 -11.65 0.92 4.15
N ALA A 119 -11.09 2.11 3.97
CA ALA A 119 -10.98 3.09 5.06
C ALA A 119 -10.85 4.52 4.51
N ASP A 120 -11.12 5.52 5.36
CA ASP A 120 -11.02 6.94 4.99
C ASP A 120 -9.59 7.46 5.00
N SER A 121 -8.65 6.74 5.62
CA SER A 121 -7.24 7.13 5.70
C SER A 121 -6.37 5.92 5.97
N ILE A 122 -5.06 6.08 5.81
CA ILE A 122 -4.08 5.05 6.22
C ILE A 122 -4.20 4.80 7.73
N SER A 123 -4.30 5.85 8.54
CA SER A 123 -4.42 5.69 9.99
C SER A 123 -5.65 4.87 10.38
N GLU A 124 -6.79 5.12 9.75
CA GLU A 124 -8.00 4.34 9.99
C GLU A 124 -7.83 2.88 9.53
N PHE A 125 -7.19 2.67 8.38
CA PHE A 125 -6.88 1.34 7.88
C PHE A 125 -6.05 0.54 8.90
N LEU A 126 -4.98 1.16 9.43
CA LEU A 126 -4.13 0.51 10.42
C LEU A 126 -4.89 0.14 11.69
N ALA A 127 -5.81 1.00 12.12
CA ALA A 127 -6.62 0.76 13.32
C ALA A 127 -7.61 -0.40 13.14
N LYS A 128 -8.00 -0.71 11.91
CA LYS A 128 -8.94 -1.78 11.58
C LYS A 128 -8.29 -3.13 11.31
N LEU A 129 -6.99 -3.21 11.21
CA LEU A 129 -6.27 -4.46 10.94
C LEU A 129 -6.41 -5.45 12.11
N TYR A 130 -6.46 -6.74 11.78
CA TYR A 130 -6.53 -7.81 12.77
C TYR A 130 -5.78 -9.07 12.32
#